data_1cbfee61d127d43164f04674b99d0148
#
_entry.id   1cbfee61d127d43164f04674b99d0148
#
_cell.length_a   1.000
_cell.length_b   1.000
_cell.length_c   1.000
_cell.angle_alpha   90.00
_cell.angle_beta   90.00
_cell.angle_gamma   90.00
#
_symmetry.space_group_name_H-M   'P 1'
#
loop_
_entity.id
_entity.type
_entity.pdbx_description
1 polymer ?
#
loop_
_entity_poly.entity_id
_entity_poly.type
_entity_poly.pdbx_seq_one_letter_code
_entity_poly.pdbx_strand_id
1 'polypeptide(L)'
;MKSLSVKLGVILIIGIVIFGCAGMWGVRWRLYDRDEEYIGYYDAEGITHPSKNIVMVWQRWEYTDKGVMEKVKELGKKYENINQTKVLNEINCSEKKWRTLSLIHYSKEGEVISSVSQEGQWDYIVPNSRVGALYKAVCK
;
A
#
# COMPACT_ATOMS: atom_id res chain seq x y z
N MET A 1 25.64 -68.63 32.50
CA MET A 1 26.10 -67.32 32.03
C MET A 1 25.21 -66.88 30.87
N LYS A 2 24.33 -65.96 31.12
CA LYS A 2 23.42 -65.50 30.09
C LYS A 2 24.01 -64.21 29.48
N SER A 3 24.34 -64.30 28.21
CA SER A 3 24.77 -63.16 27.40
C SER A 3 23.63 -62.15 27.22
N LEU A 4 23.81 -60.92 27.73
CA LEU A 4 22.86 -59.83 27.51
C LEU A 4 23.21 -59.21 26.19
N SER A 5 22.39 -59.50 25.17
CA SER A 5 22.44 -58.81 23.90
C SER A 5 21.85 -57.44 24.05
N VAL A 6 22.68 -56.43 24.10
CA VAL A 6 22.24 -55.04 24.00
C VAL A 6 21.90 -54.77 22.52
N LYS A 7 20.63 -54.76 22.22
CA LYS A 7 20.15 -54.26 20.91
C LYS A 7 20.28 -52.75 20.91
N LEU A 8 21.28 -52.24 20.22
CA LEU A 8 21.39 -50.83 19.89
C LEU A 8 20.26 -50.48 18.95
N GLY A 9 19.23 -49.87 19.51
CA GLY A 9 18.20 -49.24 18.69
C GLY A 9 18.73 -47.97 18.06
N VAL A 10 18.98 -48.02 16.76
CA VAL A 10 19.29 -46.82 15.98
C VAL A 10 18.01 -46.02 15.88
N ILE A 11 17.89 -44.99 16.70
CA ILE A 11 16.84 -44.00 16.57
C ILE A 11 17.20 -43.12 15.37
N LEU A 12 16.58 -43.42 14.24
CA LEU A 12 16.63 -42.60 13.05
C LEU A 12 15.73 -41.37 13.31
N ILE A 13 16.35 -40.28 13.80
CA ILE A 13 15.71 -38.99 13.88
C ILE A 13 15.55 -38.48 12.44
N ILE A 14 14.39 -38.76 11.86
CA ILE A 14 14.00 -38.13 10.62
C ILE A 14 13.72 -36.68 10.97
N GLY A 15 14.74 -35.83 10.80
CA GLY A 15 14.57 -34.38 10.81
C GLY A 15 13.64 -33.99 9.68
N ILE A 16 12.37 -33.77 9.99
CA ILE A 16 11.44 -33.08 9.07
C ILE A 16 11.97 -31.67 8.96
N VAL A 17 12.78 -31.42 7.94
CA VAL A 17 13.07 -30.07 7.48
C VAL A 17 11.76 -29.57 6.89
N ILE A 18 10.97 -28.90 7.73
CA ILE A 18 9.87 -28.08 7.25
C ILE A 18 10.55 -26.91 6.52
N PHE A 19 10.81 -27.10 5.22
CA PHE A 19 10.97 -25.98 4.33
C PHE A 19 9.63 -25.23 4.37
N GLY A 20 9.53 -24.31 5.34
CA GLY A 20 8.51 -23.28 5.27
C GLY A 20 8.69 -22.63 3.92
N CYS A 21 7.80 -22.90 2.99
CA CYS A 21 7.55 -21.99 1.90
C CYS A 21 7.21 -20.66 2.57
N ALA A 22 8.23 -19.86 2.86
CA ALA A 22 8.06 -18.43 2.96
C ALA A 22 7.57 -18.04 1.57
N GLY A 23 6.25 -18.16 1.37
CA GLY A 23 5.61 -17.61 0.21
C GLY A 23 6.15 -16.21 0.10
N MET A 24 6.78 -15.89 -1.01
CA MET A 24 7.09 -14.52 -1.36
C MET A 24 5.73 -13.84 -1.46
N TRP A 25 5.26 -13.36 -0.29
CA TRP A 25 4.12 -12.46 -0.21
C TRP A 25 4.59 -11.24 -0.96
N GLY A 26 4.19 -11.12 -2.22
CA GLY A 26 4.45 -9.95 -3.03
C GLY A 26 4.07 -8.75 -2.19
N VAL A 27 4.96 -7.76 -2.09
CA VAL A 27 4.69 -6.57 -1.27
C VAL A 27 3.50 -5.89 -1.90
N ARG A 28 2.31 -6.05 -1.30
CA ARG A 28 1.05 -5.51 -1.81
C ARG A 28 1.14 -3.99 -2.02
N TRP A 29 1.73 -3.28 -1.04
CA TRP A 29 1.93 -1.84 -1.08
C TRP A 29 3.34 -1.52 -1.57
N ARG A 30 3.45 -0.93 -2.75
CA ARG A 30 4.72 -0.54 -3.36
C ARG A 30 4.93 0.96 -3.26
N LEU A 31 6.13 1.35 -2.81
CA LEU A 31 6.56 2.74 -2.78
C LEU A 31 6.59 3.30 -4.20
N TYR A 32 6.01 4.49 -4.40
CA TYR A 32 6.11 5.20 -5.67
C TYR A 32 6.60 6.65 -5.53
N ASP A 33 6.46 7.26 -4.36
CA ASP A 33 6.88 8.64 -4.10
C ASP A 33 7.22 8.86 -2.62
N ARG A 34 8.07 9.84 -2.34
CA ARG A 34 8.46 10.24 -0.99
C ARG A 34 8.92 11.68 -0.99
N ASP A 35 8.48 12.45 0.01
CA ASP A 35 9.01 13.77 0.33
C ASP A 35 9.15 13.95 1.86
N GLU A 36 9.33 15.21 2.32
CA GLU A 36 9.47 15.52 3.74
C GLU A 36 8.15 15.40 4.53
N GLU A 37 7.01 15.40 3.86
CA GLU A 37 5.69 15.41 4.48
C GLU A 37 5.03 14.03 4.52
N TYR A 38 5.33 13.16 3.54
CA TYR A 38 4.69 11.86 3.45
C TYR A 38 5.50 10.84 2.65
N ILE A 39 5.10 9.57 2.81
CA ILE A 39 5.57 8.44 2.02
C ILE A 39 4.37 7.86 1.27
N GLY A 40 4.46 7.81 -0.05
CA GLY A 40 3.39 7.36 -0.93
C GLY A 40 3.56 5.92 -1.42
N TYR A 41 2.53 5.11 -1.24
CA TYR A 41 2.45 3.73 -1.70
C TYR A 41 1.23 3.53 -2.60
N TYR A 42 1.29 2.56 -3.51
CA TYR A 42 0.13 2.08 -4.25
C TYR A 42 -0.10 0.58 -4.03
N ASP A 43 -1.36 0.15 -4.10
CA ASP A 43 -1.74 -1.26 -3.98
C ASP A 43 -1.51 -1.98 -5.31
N ALA A 44 -0.34 -2.62 -5.44
CA ALA A 44 0.05 -3.30 -6.68
C ALA A 44 -0.79 -4.56 -6.97
N GLU A 45 -1.38 -5.18 -5.96
CA GLU A 45 -2.22 -6.38 -6.11
C GLU A 45 -3.70 -6.03 -6.37
N GLY A 46 -4.13 -4.83 -5.94
CA GLY A 46 -5.49 -4.35 -6.07
C GLY A 46 -5.75 -3.49 -7.31
N ILE A 47 -4.81 -3.43 -8.26
CA ILE A 47 -5.02 -2.73 -9.54
C ILE A 47 -6.10 -3.42 -10.34
N THR A 48 -7.07 -2.65 -10.81
CA THR A 48 -8.12 -3.12 -11.73
C THR A 48 -8.17 -2.27 -13.00
N HIS A 49 -8.77 -2.83 -14.04
CA HIS A 49 -8.93 -2.18 -15.34
C HIS A 49 -10.40 -2.14 -15.72
N PRO A 50 -11.16 -1.10 -15.26
CA PRO A 50 -12.59 -0.98 -15.54
C PRO A 50 -12.90 -0.91 -17.04
N SER A 51 -11.97 -0.35 -17.82
CA SER A 51 -12.04 -0.31 -19.27
C SER A 51 -10.65 -0.23 -19.89
N LYS A 52 -10.56 -0.32 -21.21
CA LYS A 52 -9.29 -0.17 -21.94
C LYS A 52 -8.65 1.19 -21.60
N ASN A 53 -7.36 1.17 -21.29
CA ASN A 53 -6.56 2.33 -20.92
C ASN A 53 -6.92 3.00 -19.59
N ILE A 54 -7.91 2.51 -18.85
CA ILE A 54 -8.23 2.99 -17.50
C ILE A 54 -7.66 2.02 -16.46
N VAL A 55 -6.88 2.57 -15.56
CA VAL A 55 -6.36 1.88 -14.37
C VAL A 55 -7.05 2.44 -13.15
N MET A 56 -7.63 1.60 -12.32
CA MET A 56 -8.15 1.96 -11.01
C MET A 56 -7.23 1.42 -9.93
N VAL A 57 -6.74 2.28 -9.05
CA VAL A 57 -5.71 1.95 -8.08
C VAL A 57 -5.92 2.68 -6.76
N TRP A 58 -5.77 1.94 -5.65
CA TRP A 58 -5.65 2.53 -4.32
C TRP A 58 -4.22 3.00 -4.10
N GLN A 59 -4.08 4.22 -3.58
CA GLN A 59 -2.85 4.73 -2.99
C GLN A 59 -3.02 4.99 -1.50
N ARG A 60 -1.91 5.00 -0.77
CA ARG A 60 -1.81 5.27 0.65
C ARG A 60 -0.68 6.25 0.90
N TRP A 61 -0.96 7.33 1.59
CA TRP A 61 0.03 8.29 2.05
C TRP A 61 0.19 8.17 3.56
N GLU A 62 1.38 7.86 4.02
CA GLU A 62 1.75 7.85 5.45
C GLU A 62 2.45 9.17 5.76
N TYR A 63 1.95 9.90 6.75
CA TYR A 63 2.44 11.22 7.08
C TYR A 63 3.63 11.16 8.04
N THR A 64 4.63 12.02 7.79
CA THR A 64 5.68 12.39 8.75
C THR A 64 5.12 13.39 9.75
N ASP A 65 5.88 13.69 10.80
CA ASP A 65 5.48 14.74 11.77
C ASP A 65 5.28 16.10 11.07
N LYS A 66 6.13 16.44 10.09
CA LYS A 66 5.96 17.63 9.26
C LYS A 66 4.67 17.59 8.47
N GLY A 67 4.35 16.45 7.85
CA GLY A 67 3.12 16.26 7.11
C GLY A 67 1.87 16.37 7.97
N VAL A 68 1.90 15.86 9.21
CA VAL A 68 0.80 16.06 10.18
C VAL A 68 0.60 17.54 10.48
N MET A 69 1.69 18.30 10.75
CA MET A 69 1.58 19.74 10.99
C MET A 69 0.97 20.48 9.81
N GLU A 70 1.38 20.16 8.59
CA GLU A 70 0.82 20.80 7.39
C GLU A 70 -0.67 20.43 7.21
N LYS A 71 -1.07 19.18 7.49
CA LYS A 71 -2.49 18.79 7.46
C LYS A 71 -3.34 19.51 8.52
N VAL A 72 -2.80 19.72 9.71
CA VAL A 72 -3.49 20.52 10.75
C VAL A 72 -3.68 21.97 10.31
N LYS A 73 -2.68 22.58 9.67
CA LYS A 73 -2.80 23.93 9.12
C LYS A 73 -3.85 24.01 8.00
N GLU A 74 -3.88 23.01 7.13
CA GLU A 74 -4.76 22.97 5.96
C GLU A 74 -6.21 22.65 6.34
N LEU A 75 -6.43 21.63 7.19
CA LEU A 75 -7.72 21.00 7.42
C LEU A 75 -8.26 21.18 8.85
N GLY A 76 -7.44 21.71 9.76
CA GLY A 76 -7.81 21.99 11.14
C GLY A 76 -7.38 20.95 12.16
N LYS A 77 -7.58 21.29 13.43
CA LYS A 77 -7.07 20.55 14.60
C LYS A 77 -7.54 19.09 14.67
N LYS A 78 -8.72 18.76 14.13
CA LYS A 78 -9.21 17.37 14.15
C LYS A 78 -8.27 16.38 13.45
N TYR A 79 -7.32 16.86 12.65
CA TYR A 79 -6.32 16.05 11.95
C TYR A 79 -4.99 15.93 12.71
N GLU A 80 -4.88 16.41 13.95
CA GLU A 80 -3.65 16.33 14.75
C GLU A 80 -3.16 14.88 14.99
N ASN A 81 -4.07 13.93 14.91
CA ASN A 81 -3.79 12.49 15.08
C ASN A 81 -3.84 11.71 13.76
N ILE A 82 -3.76 12.40 12.62
CA ILE A 82 -3.75 11.73 11.31
C ILE A 82 -2.48 10.87 11.18
N ASN A 83 -2.65 9.67 10.66
CA ASN A 83 -1.56 8.74 10.35
C ASN A 83 -1.40 8.53 8.85
N GLN A 84 -2.51 8.27 8.19
CA GLN A 84 -2.51 7.97 6.76
C GLN A 84 -3.77 8.45 6.05
N THR A 85 -3.63 8.64 4.75
CA THR A 85 -4.76 8.84 3.84
C THR A 85 -4.75 7.75 2.80
N LYS A 86 -5.92 7.14 2.54
CA LYS A 86 -6.12 6.27 1.38
C LYS A 86 -6.92 6.99 0.32
N VAL A 87 -6.51 6.86 -0.92
CA VAL A 87 -7.15 7.51 -2.07
C VAL A 87 -7.35 6.48 -3.17
N LEU A 88 -8.57 6.39 -3.68
CA LEU A 88 -8.89 5.61 -4.87
C LEU A 88 -8.89 6.53 -6.07
N ASN A 89 -8.04 6.23 -7.04
CA ASN A 89 -7.94 6.99 -8.28
C ASN A 89 -8.25 6.13 -9.50
N GLU A 90 -8.80 6.77 -10.51
CA GLU A 90 -8.75 6.31 -11.89
C GLU A 90 -7.72 7.10 -12.68
N ILE A 91 -6.94 6.40 -13.50
CA ILE A 91 -5.91 6.97 -14.37
C ILE A 91 -6.19 6.52 -15.79
N ASN A 92 -6.38 7.48 -16.69
CA ASN A 92 -6.44 7.22 -18.12
C ASN A 92 -5.02 7.28 -18.68
N CYS A 93 -4.44 6.11 -18.93
CA CYS A 93 -3.05 5.98 -19.34
C CYS A 93 -2.79 6.55 -20.75
N SER A 94 -3.76 6.48 -21.66
CA SER A 94 -3.62 6.99 -23.01
C SER A 94 -3.76 8.52 -23.09
N GLU A 95 -4.71 9.09 -22.37
CA GLU A 95 -4.97 10.53 -22.37
C GLU A 95 -4.14 11.29 -21.33
N LYS A 96 -3.43 10.59 -20.43
CA LYS A 96 -2.67 11.18 -19.32
C LYS A 96 -3.55 12.08 -18.44
N LYS A 97 -4.70 11.53 -18.05
CA LYS A 97 -5.66 12.18 -17.14
C LYS A 97 -5.87 11.29 -15.91
N TRP A 98 -6.33 11.89 -14.85
CA TRP A 98 -6.66 11.21 -13.61
C TRP A 98 -7.85 11.84 -12.93
N ARG A 99 -8.50 11.10 -12.03
CA ARG A 99 -9.53 11.60 -11.11
C ARG A 99 -9.55 10.81 -9.82
N THR A 100 -9.98 11.43 -8.75
CA THR A 100 -10.21 10.79 -7.45
C THR A 100 -11.65 10.31 -7.36
N LEU A 101 -11.83 9.06 -6.87
CA LEU A 101 -13.14 8.47 -6.60
C LEU A 101 -13.45 8.42 -5.11
N SER A 102 -12.44 8.27 -4.27
CA SER A 102 -12.61 8.19 -2.82
C SER A 102 -11.35 8.67 -2.10
N LEU A 103 -11.56 9.30 -0.94
CA LEU A 103 -10.48 9.78 -0.08
C LEU A 103 -10.88 9.54 1.37
N ILE A 104 -10.01 8.86 2.13
CA ILE A 104 -10.29 8.48 3.51
C ILE A 104 -9.08 8.80 4.38
N HIS A 105 -9.27 9.61 5.41
CA HIS A 105 -8.26 9.94 6.40
C HIS A 105 -8.40 9.05 7.62
N TYR A 106 -7.30 8.46 8.08
CA TYR A 106 -7.24 7.57 9.24
C TYR A 106 -6.34 8.15 10.33
N SER A 107 -6.76 7.96 11.57
CA SER A 107 -5.97 8.27 12.75
C SER A 107 -4.87 7.23 13.00
N LYS A 108 -3.98 7.51 13.98
CA LYS A 108 -2.96 6.57 14.45
C LYS A 108 -3.56 5.29 15.04
N GLU A 109 -4.78 5.36 15.57
CA GLU A 109 -5.55 4.22 16.10
C GLU A 109 -6.28 3.44 14.99
N GLY A 110 -6.22 3.89 13.73
CA GLY A 110 -6.90 3.27 12.60
C GLY A 110 -8.37 3.68 12.44
N GLU A 111 -8.83 4.67 13.17
CA GLU A 111 -10.20 5.19 13.07
C GLU A 111 -10.32 6.17 11.90
N VAL A 112 -11.49 6.22 11.27
CA VAL A 112 -11.77 7.16 10.20
C VAL A 112 -12.00 8.56 10.77
N ILE A 113 -11.15 9.52 10.41
CA ILE A 113 -11.30 10.92 10.75
C ILE A 113 -12.32 11.58 9.80
N SER A 114 -12.20 11.28 8.51
CA SER A 114 -13.14 11.74 7.49
C SER A 114 -13.08 10.85 6.25
N SER A 115 -14.18 10.82 5.52
CA SER A 115 -14.30 10.06 4.29
C SER A 115 -15.12 10.84 3.27
N VAL A 116 -14.63 10.90 2.03
CA VAL A 116 -15.35 11.45 0.88
C VAL A 116 -15.35 10.40 -0.22
N SER A 117 -16.54 10.05 -0.70
CA SER A 117 -16.73 9.14 -1.82
C SER A 117 -17.56 9.88 -2.87
N GLN A 118 -16.89 10.61 -3.71
CA GLN A 118 -17.50 11.38 -4.78
C GLN A 118 -16.58 11.35 -5.99
N GLU A 119 -17.13 10.99 -7.13
CA GLU A 119 -16.42 11.01 -8.40
C GLU A 119 -15.94 12.42 -8.75
N GLY A 120 -14.62 12.60 -8.78
CA GLY A 120 -13.99 13.84 -9.17
C GLY A 120 -14.03 14.06 -10.68
N GLN A 121 -13.68 15.27 -11.10
CA GLN A 121 -13.49 15.59 -12.52
C GLN A 121 -12.16 15.05 -13.02
N TRP A 122 -12.07 14.79 -14.32
CA TRP A 122 -10.83 14.42 -14.97
C TRP A 122 -9.91 15.62 -15.14
N ASP A 123 -8.71 15.52 -14.56
CA ASP A 123 -7.66 16.51 -14.69
C ASP A 123 -6.45 15.94 -15.44
N TYR A 124 -5.69 16.80 -16.10
CA TYR A 124 -4.44 16.40 -16.72
C TYR A 124 -3.37 16.08 -15.69
N ILE A 125 -2.59 15.04 -15.95
CA ILE A 125 -1.44 14.66 -15.11
C ILE A 125 -0.30 15.64 -15.37
N VAL A 126 0.08 16.40 -14.35
CA VAL A 126 1.23 17.32 -14.42
C VAL A 126 2.52 16.50 -14.32
N PRO A 127 3.48 16.67 -15.26
CA PRO A 127 4.81 16.04 -15.16
C PRO A 127 5.49 16.39 -13.83
N ASN A 128 6.29 15.45 -13.29
CA ASN A 128 7.01 15.61 -12.03
C ASN A 128 6.14 15.93 -10.79
N SER A 129 4.85 15.62 -10.85
CA SER A 129 3.93 15.67 -9.71
C SER A 129 3.80 14.29 -9.05
N ARG A 130 3.15 14.25 -7.86
CA ARG A 130 2.82 13.01 -7.15
C ARG A 130 2.00 12.05 -8.01
N VAL A 131 0.97 12.56 -8.67
CA VAL A 131 0.14 11.75 -9.57
C VAL A 131 0.92 11.34 -10.82
N GLY A 132 1.88 12.15 -11.28
CA GLY A 132 2.80 11.79 -12.34
C GLY A 132 3.71 10.61 -11.98
N ALA A 133 4.18 10.54 -10.73
CA ALA A 133 4.93 9.41 -10.21
C ALA A 133 4.07 8.13 -10.15
N LEU A 134 2.82 8.25 -9.68
CA LEU A 134 1.86 7.14 -9.68
C LEU A 134 1.56 6.65 -11.10
N TYR A 135 1.31 7.56 -12.03
CA TYR A 135 1.11 7.24 -13.45
C TYR A 135 2.25 6.39 -14.01
N LYS A 136 3.51 6.79 -13.78
CA LYS A 136 4.69 6.05 -14.22
C LYS A 136 4.78 4.65 -13.59
N ALA A 137 4.27 4.50 -12.38
CA ALA A 137 4.28 3.21 -11.67
C ALA A 137 3.23 2.23 -12.20
N VAL A 138 2.05 2.70 -12.61
CA VAL A 138 0.89 1.85 -12.93
C VAL A 138 0.52 1.79 -14.42
N CYS A 139 0.88 2.78 -15.21
CA CYS A 139 0.67 2.81 -16.67
C CYS A 139 1.92 2.27 -17.39
N LYS A 140 1.89 0.98 -17.70
CA LYS A 140 2.97 0.28 -18.42
C LYS A 140 2.48 -0.24 -19.76
#